data_925e5253368fa7d67d823662d8d438dc
#
_entry.id   925e5253368fa7d67d823662d8d438dc
#
_cell.length_a   1.000
_cell.length_b   1.000
_cell.length_c   1.000
_cell.angle_alpha   90.00
_cell.angle_beta   90.00
_cell.angle_gamma   90.00
#
_symmetry.space_group_name_H-M   'P 1'
#
loop_
_entity.id
_entity.type
_entity.pdbx_description
1 polymer ?
#
loop_
_entity_poly.entity_id
_entity_poly.type
_entity_poly.pdbx_seq_one_letter_code
_entity_poly.pdbx_strand_id
1 'polypeptide(L)'
;MIGKQTKGTSFGGCVRYVLKEEKSKLLEAAGVEGTPEQIAEQFELQALLNDKVKNIVGHTSLNFSPEDSARLKSDDVLMLNIAHDYMKLMGIENTQYIIARHIDREHPHCHIVFNRVDNDGKTISDKNDFRKNEKVCKMLTAKYRLHFANGKDHIKEERLRPYDKAKYEIYKALKDELPKAHSWDDLKDALADRDIDMKFKAVSYTHLTLPTNSR
;
A
#
# COMPACT_ATOMS: atom_id res chain seq x y z
N MET A 1 2.15 9.81 -5.25
CA MET A 1 2.79 8.76 -4.43
C MET A 1 1.90 7.51 -4.34
N ILE A 2 2.48 6.31 -4.38
CA ILE A 2 1.78 5.03 -4.24
C ILE A 2 2.51 4.19 -3.18
N GLY A 3 1.78 3.63 -2.23
CA GLY A 3 2.28 2.69 -1.23
C GLY A 3 1.95 1.24 -1.60
N LYS A 4 2.94 0.36 -1.64
CA LYS A 4 2.75 -1.08 -1.82
C LYS A 4 3.13 -1.78 -0.52
N GLN A 5 2.18 -2.51 0.04
CA GLN A 5 2.36 -3.25 1.29
C GLN A 5 2.52 -4.74 1.05
N THR A 6 3.44 -5.35 1.77
CA THR A 6 3.62 -6.80 1.86
C THR A 6 3.84 -7.20 3.31
N LYS A 7 3.57 -8.45 3.62
CA LYS A 7 3.78 -9.04 4.94
C LYS A 7 4.59 -10.32 4.79
N GLY A 8 5.37 -10.62 5.80
CA GLY A 8 6.23 -11.80 5.80
C GLY A 8 6.31 -12.47 7.17
N THR A 9 6.83 -13.66 7.17
CA THR A 9 7.00 -14.50 8.37
C THR A 9 8.43 -14.49 8.91
N SER A 10 9.40 -13.86 8.20
CA SER A 10 10.81 -13.78 8.58
C SER A 10 11.44 -12.52 8.04
N PHE A 11 12.31 -11.90 8.84
CA PHE A 11 12.99 -10.64 8.51
C PHE A 11 14.22 -10.83 7.62
N GLY A 12 14.93 -11.95 7.70
CA GLY A 12 16.24 -12.13 7.07
C GLY A 12 16.26 -11.81 5.56
N GLY A 13 15.29 -12.35 4.79
CA GLY A 13 15.19 -12.08 3.36
C GLY A 13 14.76 -10.64 3.04
N CYS A 14 13.85 -10.08 3.84
CA CYS A 14 13.33 -8.73 3.66
C CYS A 14 14.42 -7.68 3.94
N VAL A 15 15.13 -7.79 5.07
CA VAL A 15 16.17 -6.85 5.48
C VAL A 15 17.33 -6.86 4.49
N ARG A 16 17.82 -8.06 4.08
CA ARG A 16 18.88 -8.17 3.06
C ARG A 16 18.47 -7.55 1.72
N TYR A 17 17.22 -7.69 1.31
CA TYR A 17 16.72 -7.05 0.10
C TYR A 17 16.72 -5.53 0.22
N VAL A 18 16.22 -5.01 1.36
CA VAL A 18 16.05 -3.57 1.58
C VAL A 18 17.37 -2.85 1.85
N LEU A 19 18.34 -3.54 2.46
CA LEU A 19 19.66 -2.98 2.78
C LEU A 19 20.78 -3.45 1.82
N LYS A 20 20.43 -3.86 0.60
CA LYS A 20 21.44 -4.26 -0.38
C LYS A 20 22.31 -3.06 -0.77
N GLU A 21 23.60 -3.08 -0.36
CA GLU A 21 24.57 -1.95 -0.46
C GLU A 21 24.60 -1.26 -1.84
N GLU A 22 24.61 -2.05 -2.92
CA GLU A 22 24.69 -1.52 -4.28
C GLU A 22 23.42 -0.73 -4.73
N LYS A 23 22.30 -0.87 -4.00
CA LYS A 23 20.99 -0.41 -4.45
C LYS A 23 20.25 0.44 -3.43
N SER A 24 20.78 0.53 -2.22
CA SER A 24 20.09 1.21 -1.13
C SER A 24 21.00 2.08 -0.29
N LYS A 25 20.40 3.07 0.34
CA LYS A 25 20.98 3.88 1.40
C LYS A 25 20.07 3.77 2.60
N LEU A 26 20.57 3.26 3.72
CA LEU A 26 19.85 3.31 4.99
C LEU A 26 19.70 4.77 5.40
N LEU A 27 18.47 5.23 5.59
CA LEU A 27 18.16 6.59 6.04
C LEU A 27 17.98 6.66 7.54
N GLU A 28 17.30 5.66 8.11
CA GLU A 28 17.03 5.59 9.54
C GLU A 28 16.79 4.15 10.00
N ALA A 29 17.24 3.87 11.22
CA ALA A 29 16.94 2.64 11.95
C ALA A 29 16.52 3.00 13.38
N ALA A 30 15.48 2.39 13.90
CA ALA A 30 15.00 2.59 15.25
C ALA A 30 14.82 1.26 15.97
N GLY A 31 15.48 1.15 17.13
CA GLY A 31 15.46 -0.06 17.95
C GLY A 31 16.22 -1.25 17.37
N VAL A 32 16.99 -1.04 16.31
CA VAL A 32 17.87 -2.03 15.67
C VAL A 32 19.14 -1.35 15.13
N GLU A 33 20.27 -2.07 15.10
CA GLU A 33 21.55 -1.56 14.60
C GLU A 33 22.45 -2.70 14.09
N GLY A 34 23.49 -2.35 13.34
CA GLY A 34 24.53 -3.28 12.86
C GLY A 34 24.35 -3.73 11.43
N THR A 35 24.84 -4.92 11.11
CA THR A 35 24.72 -5.51 9.76
C THR A 35 23.29 -5.94 9.45
N PRO A 36 22.93 -6.16 8.17
CA PRO A 36 21.60 -6.65 7.81
C PRO A 36 21.19 -7.94 8.55
N GLU A 37 22.14 -8.82 8.82
CA GLU A 37 21.90 -10.06 9.56
C GLU A 37 21.59 -9.76 11.04
N GLN A 38 22.37 -8.90 11.67
CA GLN A 38 22.17 -8.48 13.07
C GLN A 38 20.84 -7.74 13.24
N ILE A 39 20.52 -6.85 12.31
CA ILE A 39 19.22 -6.16 12.28
C ILE A 39 18.06 -7.16 12.17
N ALA A 40 18.18 -8.15 11.29
CA ALA A 40 17.15 -9.18 11.13
C ALA A 40 16.98 -10.02 12.41
N GLU A 41 18.08 -10.40 13.07
CA GLU A 41 18.06 -11.13 14.35
C GLU A 41 17.37 -10.32 15.46
N GLN A 42 17.65 -9.01 15.55
CA GLN A 42 17.03 -8.13 16.54
C GLN A 42 15.52 -7.98 16.30
N PHE A 43 15.09 -7.90 15.04
CA PHE A 43 13.67 -7.93 14.69
C PHE A 43 13.01 -9.26 15.09
N GLU A 44 13.65 -10.40 14.78
CA GLU A 44 13.12 -11.73 15.14
C GLU A 44 13.01 -11.87 16.66
N LEU A 45 14.02 -11.37 17.41
CA LEU A 45 14.02 -11.43 18.86
C LEU A 45 12.83 -10.67 19.48
N GLN A 46 12.54 -9.44 19.01
CA GLN A 46 11.36 -8.71 19.48
C GLN A 46 10.05 -9.41 19.10
N ALA A 47 10.00 -10.03 17.93
CA ALA A 47 8.80 -10.74 17.49
C ALA A 47 8.41 -11.90 18.44
N LEU A 48 9.36 -12.45 19.21
CA LEU A 48 9.08 -13.48 20.22
C LEU A 48 8.19 -12.98 21.37
N LEU A 49 8.02 -11.67 21.55
CA LEU A 49 7.10 -11.12 22.56
C LEU A 49 5.64 -11.49 22.28
N ASN A 50 5.32 -11.95 21.05
CA ASN A 50 3.96 -12.37 20.70
C ASN A 50 3.97 -13.49 19.65
N ASP A 51 3.94 -14.71 20.08
CA ASP A 51 3.95 -15.93 19.26
C ASP A 51 2.68 -16.17 18.44
N LYS A 52 1.60 -15.43 18.72
CA LYS A 52 0.34 -15.49 17.98
C LYS A 52 0.39 -14.78 16.63
N VAL A 53 1.38 -13.89 16.44
CA VAL A 53 1.55 -13.13 15.19
C VAL A 53 2.35 -13.94 14.19
N LYS A 54 1.69 -14.58 13.24
CA LYS A 54 2.37 -15.38 12.20
C LYS A 54 3.13 -14.51 11.18
N ASN A 55 2.53 -13.41 10.74
CA ASN A 55 3.14 -12.48 9.79
C ASN A 55 3.77 -11.31 10.57
N ILE A 56 4.97 -11.54 11.11
CA ILE A 56 5.68 -10.59 11.97
C ILE A 56 6.27 -9.41 11.21
N VAL A 57 6.58 -9.57 9.92
CA VAL A 57 7.18 -8.53 9.06
C VAL A 57 6.10 -7.67 8.44
N GLY A 58 6.18 -6.36 8.65
CA GLY A 58 5.53 -5.36 7.82
C GLY A 58 6.55 -4.73 6.87
N HIS A 59 6.24 -4.72 5.58
CA HIS A 59 7.09 -4.10 4.57
C HIS A 59 6.27 -3.24 3.64
N THR A 60 6.60 -1.98 3.55
CA THR A 60 5.94 -1.02 2.64
C THR A 60 6.99 -0.37 1.75
N SER A 61 6.74 -0.33 0.44
CA SER A 61 7.48 0.55 -0.45
C SER A 61 6.64 1.77 -0.80
N LEU A 62 7.17 2.97 -0.57
CA LEU A 62 6.60 4.24 -0.99
C LEU A 62 7.25 4.63 -2.31
N ASN A 63 6.46 4.65 -3.38
CA ASN A 63 6.92 4.95 -4.73
C ASN A 63 6.39 6.31 -5.15
N PHE A 64 7.29 7.17 -5.62
CA PHE A 64 6.98 8.53 -6.05
C PHE A 64 6.96 8.63 -7.56
N SER A 65 6.39 9.67 -8.10
CA SER A 65 6.38 9.90 -9.54
C SER A 65 7.76 10.35 -10.04
N PRO A 66 8.12 10.05 -11.30
CA PRO A 66 9.33 10.63 -11.92
C PRO A 66 9.35 12.16 -11.88
N GLU A 67 8.20 12.81 -11.94
CA GLU A 67 8.04 14.26 -11.86
C GLU A 67 8.49 14.83 -10.50
N ASP A 68 8.44 14.01 -9.44
CA ASP A 68 8.92 14.38 -8.12
C ASP A 68 10.44 14.15 -7.94
N SER A 69 11.13 13.61 -8.96
CA SER A 69 12.55 13.22 -8.87
C SER A 69 13.47 14.38 -8.52
N ALA A 70 13.25 15.56 -9.08
CA ALA A 70 14.08 16.74 -8.80
C ALA A 70 14.09 17.13 -7.32
N ARG A 71 12.98 16.84 -6.60
CA ARG A 71 12.84 17.15 -5.18
C ARG A 71 13.28 16.03 -4.26
N LEU A 72 13.06 14.77 -4.68
CA LEU A 72 13.18 13.60 -3.80
C LEU A 72 14.47 12.81 -3.97
N LYS A 73 15.16 12.90 -5.13
CA LYS A 73 16.38 12.10 -5.36
C LYS A 73 17.55 12.47 -4.44
N SER A 74 17.64 13.74 -4.03
CA SER A 74 18.73 14.27 -3.19
C SER A 74 18.28 14.70 -1.80
N ASP A 75 16.97 14.75 -1.53
CA ASP A 75 16.44 15.21 -0.26
C ASP A 75 16.02 14.02 0.63
N ASP A 76 16.97 13.54 1.44
CA ASP A 76 16.72 12.45 2.39
C ASP A 76 15.79 12.89 3.53
N VAL A 77 15.88 14.16 3.95
CA VAL A 77 15.04 14.69 5.03
C VAL A 77 13.57 14.72 4.61
N LEU A 78 13.29 15.19 3.39
CA LEU A 78 11.93 15.19 2.86
C LEU A 78 11.39 13.76 2.76
N MET A 79 12.20 12.80 2.30
CA MET A 79 11.80 11.39 2.17
C MET A 79 11.51 10.78 3.54
N LEU A 80 12.34 11.04 4.56
CA LEU A 80 12.12 10.61 5.93
C LEU A 80 10.84 11.20 6.52
N ASN A 81 10.61 12.50 6.36
CA ASN A 81 9.40 13.13 6.85
C ASN A 81 8.12 12.53 6.25
N ILE A 82 8.14 12.19 4.95
CA ILE A 82 7.02 11.51 4.29
C ILE A 82 6.85 10.11 4.86
N ALA A 83 7.93 9.37 5.08
CA ALA A 83 7.89 8.02 5.63
C ALA A 83 7.37 8.00 7.07
N HIS A 84 7.80 8.92 7.92
CA HIS A 84 7.31 9.07 9.30
C HIS A 84 5.82 9.43 9.35
N ASP A 85 5.38 10.40 8.55
CA ASP A 85 3.96 10.74 8.46
C ASP A 85 3.13 9.55 7.96
N TYR A 86 3.66 8.79 7.00
CA TYR A 86 3.02 7.57 6.53
C TYR A 86 2.88 6.54 7.66
N MET A 87 3.96 6.27 8.39
CA MET A 87 3.95 5.33 9.51
C MET A 87 2.92 5.76 10.57
N LYS A 88 2.96 7.02 10.98
CA LYS A 88 2.02 7.59 11.95
C LYS A 88 0.56 7.45 11.49
N LEU A 89 0.26 7.84 10.26
CA LEU A 89 -1.10 7.76 9.71
C LEU A 89 -1.57 6.31 9.51
N MET A 90 -0.64 5.38 9.28
CA MET A 90 -0.95 3.95 9.22
C MET A 90 -1.08 3.30 10.60
N GLY A 91 -0.65 3.97 11.68
CA GLY A 91 -0.62 3.43 13.04
C GLY A 91 0.56 2.46 13.26
N ILE A 92 1.66 2.69 12.56
CA ILE A 92 2.93 2.00 12.77
C ILE A 92 3.71 2.81 13.78
N GLU A 93 3.52 2.52 15.05
CA GLU A 93 4.06 3.26 16.18
C GLU A 93 4.61 2.29 17.23
N ASN A 94 5.48 2.79 18.12
CA ASN A 94 6.08 2.03 19.23
C ASN A 94 6.69 0.69 18.81
N THR A 95 7.41 0.65 17.68
CA THR A 95 8.00 -0.58 17.18
C THR A 95 9.36 -0.34 16.53
N GLN A 96 10.14 -1.41 16.40
CA GLN A 96 11.37 -1.40 15.61
C GLN A 96 11.07 -1.19 14.13
N TYR A 97 11.91 -0.39 13.44
CA TYR A 97 11.81 -0.22 11.99
C TYR A 97 13.15 0.20 11.36
N ILE A 98 13.22 0.04 10.06
CA ILE A 98 14.24 0.63 9.20
C ILE A 98 13.58 1.34 8.03
N ILE A 99 14.17 2.46 7.60
CA ILE A 99 13.78 3.19 6.40
C ILE A 99 15.00 3.28 5.49
N ALA A 100 14.90 2.76 4.28
CA ALA A 100 15.98 2.81 3.29
C ALA A 100 15.49 3.37 1.96
N ARG A 101 16.26 4.29 1.39
CA ARG A 101 16.11 4.77 0.03
C ARG A 101 16.68 3.74 -0.94
N HIS A 102 15.96 3.43 -2.01
CA HIS A 102 16.49 2.67 -3.13
C HIS A 102 16.84 3.57 -4.31
N ILE A 103 17.91 3.21 -5.02
CA ILE A 103 18.47 3.96 -6.15
C ILE A 103 18.49 3.14 -7.46
N ASP A 104 17.88 1.96 -7.44
CA ASP A 104 17.88 1.01 -8.56
C ASP A 104 16.82 1.31 -9.64
N ARG A 105 16.05 2.40 -9.49
CA ARG A 105 14.99 2.80 -10.42
C ARG A 105 15.06 4.28 -10.75
N GLU A 106 14.47 4.64 -11.89
CA GLU A 106 14.38 6.03 -12.32
C GLU A 106 13.53 6.89 -11.37
N HIS A 107 12.43 6.34 -10.89
CA HIS A 107 11.56 7.03 -9.94
C HIS A 107 12.04 6.88 -8.50
N PRO A 108 12.00 7.94 -7.69
CA PRO A 108 12.37 7.87 -6.30
C PRO A 108 11.47 6.89 -5.55
N HIS A 109 12.05 6.10 -4.65
CA HIS A 109 11.28 5.26 -3.74
C HIS A 109 12.06 4.95 -2.48
N CYS A 110 11.32 4.65 -1.41
CA CYS A 110 11.90 4.13 -0.18
C CYS A 110 11.13 2.92 0.31
N HIS A 111 11.81 2.13 1.12
CA HIS A 111 11.25 0.98 1.80
C HIS A 111 11.22 1.22 3.30
N ILE A 112 10.11 0.84 3.91
CA ILE A 112 9.90 0.83 5.36
C ILE A 112 9.71 -0.62 5.73
N VAL A 113 10.60 -1.18 6.56
CA VAL A 113 10.43 -2.49 7.19
C VAL A 113 10.22 -2.26 8.66
N PHE A 114 9.21 -2.86 9.24
CA PHE A 114 8.87 -2.69 10.65
C PHE A 114 8.40 -4.01 11.27
N ASN A 115 8.59 -4.13 12.57
CA ASN A 115 8.07 -5.25 13.32
C ASN A 115 6.58 -5.05 13.59
N ARG A 116 5.75 -6.05 13.24
CA ARG A 116 4.32 -6.02 13.54
C ARG A 116 3.98 -6.40 14.98
N VAL A 117 4.97 -6.89 15.72
CA VAL A 117 4.93 -6.98 17.18
C VAL A 117 5.59 -5.72 17.73
N ASP A 118 4.86 -4.88 18.44
CA ASP A 118 5.40 -3.66 19.01
C ASP A 118 6.24 -3.91 20.27
N ASN A 119 6.82 -2.87 20.84
CA ASN A 119 7.68 -2.96 22.02
C ASN A 119 6.94 -3.46 23.29
N ASP A 120 5.61 -3.41 23.29
CA ASP A 120 4.76 -3.93 24.37
C ASP A 120 4.22 -5.35 24.07
N GLY A 121 4.66 -5.98 22.99
CA GLY A 121 4.18 -7.29 22.53
C GLY A 121 2.79 -7.25 21.89
N LYS A 122 2.24 -6.07 21.58
CA LYS A 122 0.95 -5.94 20.91
C LYS A 122 1.12 -6.04 19.40
N THR A 123 0.08 -6.47 18.71
CA THR A 123 0.08 -6.57 17.25
C THR A 123 -0.31 -5.25 16.60
N ILE A 124 0.52 -4.71 15.72
CA ILE A 124 0.14 -3.62 14.82
C ILE A 124 -0.89 -4.16 13.83
N SER A 125 -2.11 -3.61 13.91
CA SER A 125 -3.26 -4.09 13.16
C SER A 125 -3.12 -3.84 11.66
N ASP A 126 -3.48 -4.85 10.87
CA ASP A 126 -3.57 -4.75 9.41
C ASP A 126 -5.02 -4.73 8.89
N LYS A 127 -5.99 -4.50 9.79
CA LYS A 127 -7.39 -4.41 9.42
C LYS A 127 -7.64 -3.24 8.47
N ASN A 128 -8.16 -3.55 7.27
CA ASN A 128 -8.43 -2.57 6.20
C ASN A 128 -7.19 -1.79 5.73
N ASP A 129 -5.99 -2.34 5.91
CA ASP A 129 -4.72 -1.67 5.61
C ASP A 129 -4.61 -1.19 4.16
N PHE A 130 -5.08 -1.96 3.16
CA PHE A 130 -5.06 -1.54 1.76
C PHE A 130 -5.88 -0.27 1.49
N ARG A 131 -7.09 -0.18 2.05
CA ARG A 131 -7.94 1.02 1.90
C ARG A 131 -7.36 2.21 2.67
N LYS A 132 -6.83 1.95 3.87
CA LYS A 132 -6.16 2.96 4.69
C LYS A 132 -4.92 3.49 3.98
N ASN A 133 -4.09 2.61 3.43
CA ASN A 133 -2.90 2.95 2.65
C ASN A 133 -3.23 3.85 1.44
N GLU A 134 -4.24 3.51 0.65
CA GLU A 134 -4.67 4.34 -0.47
C GLU A 134 -5.06 5.76 -0.02
N LYS A 135 -5.87 5.86 1.05
CA LYS A 135 -6.28 7.15 1.64
C LYS A 135 -5.09 7.95 2.15
N VAL A 136 -4.20 7.30 2.89
CA VAL A 136 -2.98 7.93 3.45
C VAL A 136 -2.06 8.42 2.33
N CYS A 137 -1.83 7.59 1.29
CA CYS A 137 -1.02 8.01 0.15
C CYS A 137 -1.59 9.24 -0.56
N LYS A 138 -2.91 9.31 -0.77
CA LYS A 138 -3.57 10.49 -1.36
C LYS A 138 -3.41 11.74 -0.48
N MET A 139 -3.61 11.59 0.83
CA MET A 139 -3.44 12.69 1.79
C MET A 139 -2.00 13.23 1.80
N LEU A 140 -1.00 12.34 1.84
CA LEU A 140 0.40 12.73 1.83
C LEU A 140 0.84 13.33 0.49
N THR A 141 0.32 12.81 -0.64
CA THR A 141 0.54 13.40 -1.96
C THR A 141 0.09 14.86 -1.98
N ALA A 142 -1.09 15.15 -1.42
CA ALA A 142 -1.59 16.52 -1.31
C ALA A 142 -0.76 17.36 -0.31
N LYS A 143 -0.50 16.84 0.91
CA LYS A 143 0.25 17.53 1.97
C LYS A 143 1.62 17.99 1.49
N TYR A 144 2.35 17.13 0.82
CA TYR A 144 3.70 17.39 0.35
C TYR A 144 3.76 17.99 -1.07
N ARG A 145 2.60 18.29 -1.68
CA ARG A 145 2.48 18.81 -3.06
C ARG A 145 3.25 17.95 -4.06
N LEU A 146 3.09 16.64 -3.95
CA LEU A 146 3.66 15.67 -4.86
C LEU A 146 2.75 15.46 -6.06
N HIS A 147 3.31 14.93 -7.13
CA HIS A 147 2.54 14.57 -8.31
C HIS A 147 1.54 13.43 -7.99
N PHE A 148 0.29 13.61 -8.36
CA PHE A 148 -0.70 12.55 -8.26
C PHE A 148 -0.48 11.51 -9.35
N ALA A 149 -0.35 10.24 -8.97
CA ALA A 149 -0.26 9.17 -9.94
C ALA A 149 -1.49 9.18 -10.85
N ASN A 150 -1.27 9.08 -12.14
CA ASN A 150 -2.34 8.92 -13.11
C ASN A 150 -3.17 7.68 -12.75
N GLY A 151 -4.49 7.83 -12.80
CA GLY A 151 -5.42 6.74 -12.54
C GLY A 151 -5.29 5.58 -13.54
N LYS A 152 -6.23 4.65 -13.50
CA LYS A 152 -6.23 3.47 -14.38
C LYS A 152 -6.39 3.79 -15.87
N ASP A 153 -6.64 5.04 -16.23
CA ASP A 153 -6.91 5.44 -17.62
C ASP A 153 -5.68 5.37 -18.55
N HIS A 154 -4.47 5.24 -17.99
CA HIS A 154 -3.20 5.17 -18.74
C HIS A 154 -2.43 3.86 -18.52
N ILE A 155 -3.14 2.77 -18.22
CA ILE A 155 -2.52 1.46 -18.05
C ILE A 155 -2.07 0.92 -19.42
N LYS A 156 -0.82 0.49 -19.52
CA LYS A 156 -0.32 -0.26 -20.67
C LYS A 156 -0.87 -1.69 -20.64
N GLU A 157 -1.97 -1.92 -21.33
CA GLU A 157 -2.73 -3.19 -21.32
C GLU A 157 -1.87 -4.40 -21.74
N GLU A 158 -0.91 -4.18 -22.64
CA GLU A 158 0.03 -5.19 -23.10
C GLU A 158 0.92 -5.81 -21.99
N ARG A 159 1.08 -5.08 -20.87
CA ARG A 159 1.90 -5.49 -19.73
C ARG A 159 1.09 -6.13 -18.60
N LEU A 160 -0.24 -6.18 -18.74
CA LEU A 160 -1.10 -6.79 -17.74
C LEU A 160 -1.05 -8.31 -17.84
N ARG A 161 -1.00 -8.97 -16.69
CA ARG A 161 -1.24 -10.42 -16.63
C ARG A 161 -2.68 -10.72 -17.05
N PRO A 162 -2.99 -11.91 -17.60
CA PRO A 162 -4.34 -12.25 -18.09
C PRO A 162 -5.46 -11.93 -17.10
N TYR A 163 -5.26 -12.25 -15.83
CA TYR A 163 -6.23 -11.95 -14.77
C TYR A 163 -6.43 -10.44 -14.51
N ASP A 164 -5.36 -9.67 -14.54
CA ASP A 164 -5.42 -8.22 -14.34
C ASP A 164 -6.01 -7.52 -15.57
N LYS A 165 -5.77 -8.09 -16.78
CA LYS A 165 -6.36 -7.62 -18.03
C LYS A 165 -7.88 -7.79 -18.02
N ALA A 166 -8.39 -8.97 -17.65
CA ALA A 166 -9.82 -9.21 -17.53
C ALA A 166 -10.50 -8.23 -16.54
N LYS A 167 -9.87 -7.98 -15.39
CA LYS A 167 -10.37 -6.97 -14.44
C LYS A 167 -10.40 -5.56 -15.04
N TYR A 168 -9.42 -5.24 -15.83
CA TYR A 168 -9.33 -3.92 -16.46
C TYR A 168 -10.38 -3.76 -17.56
N GLU A 169 -10.66 -4.81 -18.32
CA GLU A 169 -11.75 -4.85 -19.31
C GLU A 169 -13.11 -4.65 -18.63
N ILE A 170 -13.37 -5.36 -17.51
CA ILE A 170 -14.58 -5.14 -16.70
C ILE A 170 -14.66 -3.70 -16.19
N TYR A 171 -13.56 -3.13 -15.69
CA TYR A 171 -13.53 -1.75 -15.25
C TYR A 171 -13.89 -0.76 -16.36
N LYS A 172 -13.32 -0.93 -17.57
CA LYS A 172 -13.64 -0.09 -18.74
C LYS A 172 -15.12 -0.21 -19.12
N ALA A 173 -15.62 -1.44 -19.24
CA ALA A 173 -17.02 -1.67 -19.57
C ALA A 173 -17.97 -0.99 -18.58
N LEU A 174 -17.70 -1.13 -17.28
CA LEU A 174 -18.48 -0.44 -16.23
C LEU A 174 -18.38 1.07 -16.31
N LYS A 175 -17.18 1.62 -16.57
CA LYS A 175 -16.96 3.05 -16.70
C LYS A 175 -17.74 3.65 -17.88
N ASP A 176 -17.83 2.91 -18.98
CA ASP A 176 -18.50 3.33 -20.22
C ASP A 176 -20.02 3.18 -20.14
N GLU A 177 -20.54 2.11 -19.54
CA GLU A 177 -21.96 1.76 -19.58
C GLU A 177 -22.73 2.28 -18.35
N LEU A 178 -22.11 2.38 -17.17
CA LEU A 178 -22.78 2.87 -15.97
C LEU A 178 -23.41 4.26 -16.10
N PRO A 179 -22.78 5.26 -16.77
CA PRO A 179 -23.40 6.58 -16.98
C PRO A 179 -24.59 6.58 -17.95
N LYS A 180 -24.73 5.53 -18.78
CA LYS A 180 -25.79 5.41 -19.81
C LYS A 180 -26.98 4.58 -19.34
N ALA A 181 -26.73 3.68 -18.37
CA ALA A 181 -27.76 2.79 -17.86
C ALA A 181 -28.76 3.53 -16.99
N HIS A 182 -30.05 3.33 -17.26
CA HIS A 182 -31.16 3.90 -16.48
C HIS A 182 -31.71 2.91 -15.44
N SER A 183 -31.36 1.63 -15.56
CA SER A 183 -31.71 0.55 -14.63
C SER A 183 -30.58 -0.46 -14.48
N TRP A 184 -30.70 -1.34 -13.47
CA TRP A 184 -29.78 -2.45 -13.29
C TRP A 184 -29.90 -3.49 -14.41
N ASP A 185 -31.08 -3.65 -15.01
CA ASP A 185 -31.30 -4.55 -16.13
C ASP A 185 -30.63 -4.02 -17.39
N ASP A 186 -30.77 -2.70 -17.69
CA ASP A 186 -30.05 -2.06 -18.79
C ASP A 186 -28.53 -2.25 -18.68
N LEU A 187 -27.98 -2.07 -17.46
CA LEU A 187 -26.56 -2.25 -17.23
C LEU A 187 -26.15 -3.71 -17.44
N LYS A 188 -26.97 -4.65 -16.97
CA LYS A 188 -26.71 -6.08 -17.12
C LYS A 188 -26.69 -6.50 -18.59
N ASP A 189 -27.66 -6.01 -19.38
CA ASP A 189 -27.75 -6.30 -20.82
C ASP A 189 -26.57 -5.68 -21.57
N ALA A 190 -26.21 -4.41 -21.28
CA ALA A 190 -25.05 -3.74 -21.88
C ALA A 190 -23.70 -4.42 -21.52
N LEU A 191 -23.58 -5.02 -20.33
CA LEU A 191 -22.41 -5.78 -19.95
C LEU A 191 -22.40 -7.19 -20.59
N ALA A 192 -23.57 -7.82 -20.77
CA ALA A 192 -23.68 -9.09 -21.45
C ALA A 192 -23.26 -9.00 -22.93
N ASP A 193 -23.56 -7.90 -23.61
CA ASP A 193 -23.11 -7.60 -24.99
C ASP A 193 -21.57 -7.51 -25.09
N ARG A 194 -20.88 -7.38 -23.98
CA ARG A 194 -19.40 -7.37 -23.87
C ARG A 194 -18.83 -8.66 -23.24
N ASP A 195 -19.58 -9.76 -23.23
CA ASP A 195 -19.22 -11.03 -22.62
C ASP A 195 -18.95 -10.93 -21.09
N ILE A 196 -19.57 -9.96 -20.40
CA ILE A 196 -19.45 -9.79 -18.95
C ILE A 196 -20.75 -10.18 -18.26
N ASP A 197 -20.75 -11.29 -17.53
CA ASP A 197 -21.90 -11.77 -16.76
C ASP A 197 -22.01 -11.08 -15.40
N MET A 198 -23.08 -10.31 -15.18
CA MET A 198 -23.37 -9.63 -13.91
C MET A 198 -24.41 -10.41 -13.10
N LYS A 199 -24.02 -10.83 -11.88
CA LYS A 199 -24.90 -11.58 -10.96
C LYS A 199 -25.15 -10.78 -9.69
N PHE A 200 -26.42 -10.64 -9.31
CA PHE A 200 -26.79 -10.13 -8.00
C PHE A 200 -26.79 -11.27 -6.97
N LYS A 201 -26.11 -11.05 -5.83
CA LYS A 201 -26.27 -11.91 -4.66
C LYS A 201 -27.22 -11.20 -3.70
N ALA A 202 -28.30 -11.87 -3.30
CA ALA A 202 -29.09 -11.43 -2.17
C ALA A 202 -28.21 -11.43 -0.93
N VAL A 203 -27.94 -10.25 -0.36
CA VAL A 203 -27.22 -10.09 0.90
C VAL A 203 -28.29 -9.77 1.94
N SER A 204 -28.41 -10.60 2.97
CA SER A 204 -29.27 -10.31 4.11
C SER A 204 -28.68 -9.10 4.86
N TYR A 205 -29.22 -7.92 4.61
CA TYR A 205 -28.96 -6.77 5.47
C TYR A 205 -29.96 -6.75 6.61
N THR A 206 -29.48 -6.79 7.83
CA THR A 206 -30.24 -6.28 8.97
C THR A 206 -30.32 -4.77 8.83
N HIS A 207 -31.54 -4.27 8.75
CA HIS A 207 -31.91 -2.89 8.45
C HIS A 207 -31.13 -1.80 9.18
N LEU A 208 -30.58 -0.86 8.41
CA LEU A 208 -30.50 0.54 8.80
C LEU A 208 -31.46 1.31 7.89
N THR A 209 -32.67 1.56 8.39
CA THR A 209 -33.56 2.53 7.81
C THR A 209 -33.00 3.92 8.09
N LEU A 210 -32.61 4.66 7.04
CA LEU A 210 -32.40 6.09 7.16
C LEU A 210 -33.74 6.75 7.52
N PRO A 211 -33.80 7.64 8.52
CA PRO A 211 -35.00 8.39 8.80
C PRO A 211 -35.30 9.29 7.61
N THR A 212 -36.43 9.09 6.96
CA THR A 212 -37.00 10.02 6.02
C THR A 212 -37.44 11.25 6.78
N ASN A 213 -36.67 12.32 6.77
CA ASN A 213 -37.17 13.63 7.14
C ASN A 213 -38.14 14.12 6.06
N SER A 214 -39.41 13.86 6.28
CA SER A 214 -40.52 14.65 5.68
C SER A 214 -40.64 15.92 6.51
N ARG A 215 -40.22 17.01 5.96
CA ARG A 215 -40.68 18.40 5.86
C ARG A 215 -39.53 19.36 5.73
#